data_700db2dec954e5985a37432ad1c16ba6
#
_entry.id   700db2dec954e5985a37432ad1c16ba6
#
_cell.length_a   1.000
_cell.length_b   1.000
_cell.length_c   1.000
_cell.angle_alpha   90.00
_cell.angle_beta   90.00
_cell.angle_gamma   90.00
#
_symmetry.space_group_name_H-M   'P 1'
#
loop_
_entity.id
_entity.type
_entity.pdbx_description
1 polymer ?
#
loop_
_entity_poly.entity_id
_entity_poly.type
_entity_poly.pdbx_seq_one_letter_code
_entity_poly.pdbx_strand_id
1 'polypeptide(L)'
;VSAQNGGGSGKADLLLVAVTLLAGVSWIFSKEAVLLMPPLLFMALRFLLAGLVLALVGWRQLLRLSADQYQRSARVGLVFGLAMSFWIMGLHFGTHVGEGAFLTSLGVVLVPVMARLVFKEKPPASTWVALPVAAAGLALLSLRGGLHAEPGQLFFVAAACILALYFTLNTRAANSATITGAAGQVTTRDRVPALALTTVVLFTVSLVTGTGSLILEDWPAAFGAFTPVMAGWVIASATVGTAARFFVQTYAQSLSVHSHGVVIMVLEPMWTALFAALWFGETMTAVQVGGCFLIFLSLVVNRWASVRRVLKQWLT
;
A
#
# COMPACT_ATOMS: atom_id res chain seq x y z
N VAL A 1 -10.38 37.60 1.39
CA VAL A 1 -9.18 36.85 1.07
C VAL A 1 -9.53 35.71 0.13
N SER A 2 -9.22 35.97 -1.14
CA SER A 2 -8.99 35.17 -2.35
C SER A 2 -9.65 33.79 -2.47
N ALA A 3 -10.62 33.75 -3.37
CA ALA A 3 -11.02 32.59 -4.17
C ALA A 3 -9.86 32.15 -5.09
N GLN A 4 -8.99 31.26 -4.61
CA GLN A 4 -8.06 30.49 -5.43
C GLN A 4 -8.05 29.08 -4.87
N ASN A 5 -8.59 28.11 -5.64
CA ASN A 5 -8.19 26.70 -5.68
C ASN A 5 -9.29 25.70 -6.13
N GLY A 6 -10.21 26.09 -7.02
CA GLY A 6 -11.09 25.09 -7.63
C GLY A 6 -10.36 24.17 -8.65
N GLY A 7 -9.35 24.70 -9.36
CA GLY A 7 -8.65 23.94 -10.40
C GLY A 7 -7.58 22.94 -9.91
N GLY A 8 -7.02 23.17 -8.72
CA GLY A 8 -5.97 22.31 -8.16
C GLY A 8 -6.52 21.00 -7.58
N SER A 9 -7.73 21.04 -7.02
CA SER A 9 -8.37 19.85 -6.43
C SER A 9 -8.72 18.79 -7.47
N GLY A 10 -9.39 19.19 -8.57
CA GLY A 10 -9.79 18.24 -9.62
C GLY A 10 -8.60 17.57 -10.32
N LYS A 11 -7.50 18.31 -10.53
CA LYS A 11 -6.27 17.73 -11.08
C LYS A 11 -5.64 16.72 -10.12
N ALA A 12 -5.61 17.02 -8.82
CA ALA A 12 -5.11 16.10 -7.80
C ALA A 12 -5.95 14.82 -7.73
N ASP A 13 -7.27 14.95 -7.76
CA ASP A 13 -8.20 13.81 -7.72
C ASP A 13 -8.05 12.92 -8.96
N LEU A 14 -7.92 13.49 -10.16
CA LEU A 14 -7.68 12.75 -11.39
C LEU A 14 -6.34 11.98 -11.32
N LEU A 15 -5.28 12.60 -10.82
CA LEU A 15 -3.99 11.95 -10.63
C LEU A 15 -4.07 10.80 -9.62
N LEU A 16 -4.86 10.96 -8.55
CA LEU A 16 -5.07 9.89 -7.57
C LEU A 16 -5.88 8.73 -8.13
N VAL A 17 -6.87 8.99 -8.99
CA VAL A 17 -7.55 7.92 -9.74
C VAL A 17 -6.54 7.18 -10.62
N ALA A 18 -5.66 7.90 -11.34
CA ALA A 18 -4.60 7.28 -12.13
C ALA A 18 -3.65 6.43 -11.27
N VAL A 19 -3.34 6.86 -10.05
CA VAL A 19 -2.55 6.08 -9.07
C VAL A 19 -3.24 4.77 -8.73
N THR A 20 -4.56 4.76 -8.50
CA THR A 20 -5.30 3.53 -8.18
C THR A 20 -5.36 2.57 -9.36
N LEU A 21 -5.47 3.09 -10.59
CA LEU A 21 -5.37 2.30 -11.82
C LEU A 21 -3.98 1.67 -11.98
N LEU A 22 -2.91 2.47 -11.81
CA LEU A 22 -1.52 1.96 -11.84
C LEU A 22 -1.28 0.89 -10.77
N ALA A 23 -1.90 1.04 -9.61
CA ALA A 23 -1.85 0.05 -8.55
C ALA A 23 -2.54 -1.25 -8.96
N GLY A 24 -3.74 -1.18 -9.53
CA GLY A 24 -4.45 -2.36 -10.04
C GLY A 24 -3.65 -3.12 -11.10
N VAL A 25 -3.08 -2.40 -12.08
CA VAL A 25 -2.20 -2.98 -13.10
C VAL A 25 -0.96 -3.61 -12.46
N SER A 26 -0.40 -2.99 -11.42
CA SER A 26 0.77 -3.52 -10.69
C SER A 26 0.51 -4.87 -10.03
N TRP A 27 -0.72 -5.16 -9.61
CA TRP A 27 -1.10 -6.47 -9.11
C TRP A 27 -0.98 -7.55 -10.19
N ILE A 28 -1.44 -7.25 -11.42
CA ILE A 28 -1.32 -8.17 -12.56
C ILE A 28 0.15 -8.47 -12.85
N PHE A 29 0.99 -7.43 -13.00
CA PHE A 29 2.42 -7.61 -13.23
C PHE A 29 3.08 -8.46 -12.14
N SER A 30 2.65 -8.28 -10.88
CA SER A 30 3.19 -9.05 -9.76
C SER A 30 2.75 -10.51 -9.80
N LYS A 31 1.50 -10.78 -10.17
CA LYS A 31 1.00 -12.16 -10.30
C LYS A 31 1.70 -12.91 -11.44
N GLU A 32 1.85 -12.28 -12.60
CA GLU A 32 2.60 -12.85 -13.73
C GLU A 32 4.05 -13.15 -13.33
N ALA A 33 4.71 -12.24 -12.63
CA ALA A 33 6.08 -12.42 -12.21
C ALA A 33 6.26 -13.60 -11.23
N VAL A 34 5.37 -13.75 -10.23
CA VAL A 34 5.48 -14.83 -9.23
C VAL A 34 5.13 -16.21 -9.78
N LEU A 35 4.54 -16.28 -10.97
CA LEU A 35 4.35 -17.55 -11.69
C LEU A 35 5.64 -18.02 -12.37
N LEU A 36 6.59 -17.11 -12.61
CA LEU A 36 7.79 -17.36 -13.38
C LEU A 36 9.07 -17.37 -12.56
N MET A 37 9.07 -16.70 -11.39
CA MET A 37 10.29 -16.55 -10.57
C MET A 37 9.95 -16.53 -9.08
N PRO A 38 10.96 -16.79 -8.19
CA PRO A 38 10.78 -16.75 -6.75
C PRO A 38 10.20 -15.41 -6.28
N PRO A 39 9.14 -15.43 -5.44
CA PRO A 39 8.39 -14.23 -5.10
C PRO A 39 9.19 -13.16 -4.35
N LEU A 40 10.05 -13.56 -3.41
CA LEU A 40 10.85 -12.60 -2.64
C LEU A 40 11.98 -12.01 -3.50
N LEU A 41 12.59 -12.80 -4.39
CA LEU A 41 13.57 -12.32 -5.38
C LEU A 41 12.94 -11.27 -6.31
N PHE A 42 11.74 -11.55 -6.82
CA PHE A 42 10.99 -10.58 -7.62
C PHE A 42 10.80 -9.26 -6.87
N MET A 43 10.37 -9.32 -5.60
CA MET A 43 10.18 -8.11 -4.78
C MET A 43 11.49 -7.36 -4.55
N ALA A 44 12.59 -8.07 -4.28
CA ALA A 44 13.90 -7.46 -4.10
C ALA A 44 14.32 -6.67 -5.34
N LEU A 45 14.25 -7.28 -6.52
CA LEU A 45 14.59 -6.66 -7.80
C LEU A 45 13.67 -5.49 -8.14
N ARG A 46 12.37 -5.67 -7.99
CA ARG A 46 11.35 -4.64 -8.23
C ARG A 46 11.61 -3.39 -7.40
N PHE A 47 11.79 -3.54 -6.10
CA PHE A 47 11.98 -2.41 -5.18
C PHE A 47 13.37 -1.79 -5.30
N LEU A 48 14.40 -2.58 -5.64
CA LEU A 48 15.72 -2.06 -5.95
C LEU A 48 15.68 -1.13 -7.17
N LEU A 49 15.13 -1.61 -8.27
CA LEU A 49 15.03 -0.83 -9.51
C LEU A 49 14.17 0.43 -9.32
N ALA A 50 13.02 0.30 -8.67
CA ALA A 50 12.17 1.45 -8.36
C ALA A 50 12.87 2.47 -7.45
N GLY A 51 13.60 1.99 -6.43
CA GLY A 51 14.42 2.81 -5.55
C GLY A 51 15.51 3.56 -6.30
N LEU A 52 16.19 2.90 -7.24
CA LEU A 52 17.21 3.52 -8.10
C LEU A 52 16.62 4.63 -8.96
N VAL A 53 15.46 4.38 -9.60
CA VAL A 53 14.75 5.41 -10.40
C VAL A 53 14.40 6.62 -9.56
N LEU A 54 13.83 6.42 -8.36
CA LEU A 54 13.49 7.54 -7.47
C LEU A 54 14.72 8.21 -6.86
N ALA A 55 15.81 7.47 -6.64
CA ALA A 55 17.08 8.04 -6.19
C ALA A 55 17.68 8.99 -7.22
N LEU A 56 17.61 8.65 -8.52
CA LEU A 56 18.06 9.53 -9.60
C LEU A 56 17.25 10.84 -9.64
N VAL A 57 15.95 10.80 -9.36
CA VAL A 57 15.10 11.99 -9.32
C VAL A 57 15.30 12.79 -8.03
N GLY A 58 15.45 12.10 -6.90
CA GLY A 58 15.49 12.69 -5.55
C GLY A 58 16.86 12.78 -4.91
N TRP A 59 17.96 12.57 -5.63
CA TRP A 59 19.32 12.45 -5.06
C TRP A 59 19.73 13.62 -4.16
N ARG A 60 19.36 14.86 -4.54
CA ARG A 60 19.66 16.04 -3.73
C ARG A 60 18.94 16.05 -2.38
N GLN A 61 17.73 15.48 -2.32
CA GLN A 61 16.98 15.36 -1.07
C GLN A 61 17.57 14.24 -0.20
N LEU A 62 18.01 13.13 -0.80
CA LEU A 62 18.64 12.02 -0.09
C LEU A 62 19.92 12.46 0.61
N LEU A 63 20.78 13.21 -0.08
CA LEU A 63 22.05 13.71 0.49
C LEU A 63 21.86 14.71 1.63
N ARG A 64 20.68 15.31 1.76
CA ARG A 64 20.36 16.30 2.82
C ARG A 64 19.66 15.69 4.03
N LEU A 65 19.38 14.38 4.01
CA LEU A 65 18.74 13.73 5.14
C LEU A 65 19.66 13.66 6.35
N SER A 66 19.11 13.99 7.52
CA SER A 66 19.80 13.76 8.80
C SER A 66 19.81 12.27 9.16
N ALA A 67 20.71 11.86 10.07
CA ALA A 67 20.77 10.50 10.56
C ALA A 67 19.45 10.03 11.20
N ASP A 68 18.74 10.92 11.94
CA ASP A 68 17.41 10.64 12.50
C ASP A 68 16.37 10.40 11.39
N GLN A 69 16.38 11.22 10.33
CA GLN A 69 15.48 11.05 9.19
C GLN A 69 15.74 9.73 8.45
N TYR A 70 17.01 9.35 8.26
CA TYR A 70 17.38 8.06 7.70
C TYR A 70 16.88 6.89 8.56
N GLN A 71 17.12 6.94 9.87
CA GLN A 71 16.66 5.91 10.79
C GLN A 71 15.15 5.74 10.80
N ARG A 72 14.42 6.85 10.79
CA ARG A 72 12.94 6.80 10.72
C ARG A 72 12.47 6.17 9.43
N SER A 73 13.06 6.59 8.30
CA SER A 73 12.73 6.04 6.98
C SER A 73 13.06 4.54 6.89
N ALA A 74 14.20 4.11 7.41
CA ALA A 74 14.60 2.71 7.44
C ALA A 74 13.65 1.87 8.32
N ARG A 75 13.23 2.37 9.50
CA ARG A 75 12.23 1.67 10.34
C ARG A 75 10.89 1.51 9.62
N VAL A 76 10.42 2.55 8.91
CA VAL A 76 9.23 2.47 8.05
C VAL A 76 9.44 1.43 6.96
N GLY A 77 10.62 1.42 6.33
CA GLY A 77 10.98 0.46 5.29
C GLY A 77 11.06 -0.98 5.79
N LEU A 78 11.55 -1.22 7.00
CA LEU A 78 11.57 -2.57 7.62
C LEU A 78 10.16 -3.13 7.79
N VAL A 79 9.25 -2.33 8.36
CA VAL A 79 7.85 -2.73 8.54
C VAL A 79 7.17 -2.94 7.18
N PHE A 80 7.42 -2.05 6.22
CA PHE A 80 6.86 -2.19 4.88
C PHE A 80 7.45 -3.39 4.14
N GLY A 81 8.75 -3.67 4.28
CA GLY A 81 9.40 -4.85 3.71
C GLY A 81 8.80 -6.15 4.23
N LEU A 82 8.55 -6.22 5.55
CA LEU A 82 7.86 -7.36 6.13
C LEU A 82 6.43 -7.50 5.58
N ALA A 83 5.68 -6.40 5.53
CA ALA A 83 4.33 -6.40 4.95
C ALA A 83 4.34 -6.89 3.50
N MET A 84 5.28 -6.41 2.69
CA MET A 84 5.41 -6.77 1.28
C MET A 84 5.86 -8.22 1.09
N SER A 85 6.65 -8.77 2.00
CA SER A 85 6.98 -10.19 2.01
C SER A 85 5.73 -11.06 2.21
N PHE A 86 4.89 -10.73 3.19
CA PHE A 86 3.62 -11.43 3.37
C PHE A 86 2.67 -11.21 2.19
N TRP A 87 2.61 -9.99 1.66
CA TRP A 87 1.76 -9.68 0.51
C TRP A 87 2.12 -10.50 -0.73
N ILE A 88 3.41 -10.62 -1.05
CA ILE A 88 3.84 -11.38 -2.23
C ILE A 88 3.65 -12.89 -2.05
N MET A 89 3.84 -13.40 -0.81
CA MET A 89 3.52 -14.79 -0.48
C MET A 89 2.02 -15.05 -0.59
N GLY A 90 1.18 -14.08 -0.20
CA GLY A 90 -0.26 -14.12 -0.45
C GLY A 90 -0.59 -14.24 -1.93
N LEU A 91 0.12 -13.52 -2.77
CA LEU A 91 -0.06 -13.56 -4.23
C LEU A 91 0.47 -14.88 -4.84
N HIS A 92 1.54 -15.43 -4.29
CA HIS A 92 2.12 -16.70 -4.72
C HIS A 92 1.21 -17.90 -4.38
N PHE A 93 0.73 -17.97 -3.14
CA PHE A 93 -0.13 -19.06 -2.66
C PHE A 93 -1.63 -18.84 -2.94
N GLY A 94 -2.04 -17.61 -3.24
CA GLY A 94 -3.42 -17.26 -3.50
C GLY A 94 -3.84 -17.59 -4.93
N THR A 95 -5.08 -18.03 -5.08
CA THR A 95 -5.67 -18.36 -6.38
C THR A 95 -6.33 -17.17 -7.06
N HIS A 96 -6.77 -16.16 -6.28
CA HIS A 96 -7.55 -15.02 -6.76
C HIS A 96 -6.90 -13.67 -6.38
N VAL A 97 -6.48 -12.94 -7.40
CA VAL A 97 -5.83 -11.62 -7.26
C VAL A 97 -6.82 -10.56 -6.74
N GLY A 98 -8.03 -10.57 -7.30
CA GLY A 98 -9.08 -9.64 -6.89
C GLY A 98 -9.44 -9.77 -5.42
N GLU A 99 -9.62 -11.00 -4.93
CA GLU A 99 -9.86 -11.26 -3.51
C GLU A 99 -8.71 -10.78 -2.63
N GLY A 100 -7.46 -11.07 -3.03
CA GLY A 100 -6.25 -10.62 -2.33
C GLY A 100 -6.20 -9.09 -2.17
N ALA A 101 -6.63 -8.35 -3.18
CA ALA A 101 -6.66 -6.89 -3.13
C ALA A 101 -7.68 -6.36 -2.10
N PHE A 102 -8.87 -6.97 -2.02
CA PHE A 102 -9.84 -6.63 -0.98
C PHE A 102 -9.34 -6.98 0.42
N LEU A 103 -8.76 -8.18 0.62
CA LEU A 103 -8.20 -8.60 1.90
C LEU A 103 -7.08 -7.65 2.36
N THR A 104 -6.18 -7.29 1.47
CA THR A 104 -5.09 -6.35 1.79
C THR A 104 -5.61 -4.97 2.14
N SER A 105 -6.73 -4.53 1.54
CA SER A 105 -7.35 -3.23 1.83
C SER A 105 -7.88 -3.10 3.26
N LEU A 106 -8.09 -4.21 3.98
CA LEU A 106 -8.40 -4.20 5.41
C LEU A 106 -7.34 -3.45 6.23
N GLY A 107 -6.10 -3.39 5.74
CA GLY A 107 -5.04 -2.60 6.36
C GLY A 107 -5.46 -1.14 6.58
N VAL A 108 -6.23 -0.54 5.68
CA VAL A 108 -6.73 0.84 5.80
C VAL A 108 -7.73 0.98 6.96
N VAL A 109 -8.59 -0.03 7.15
CA VAL A 109 -9.57 -0.07 8.26
C VAL A 109 -8.85 -0.26 9.59
N LEU A 110 -7.76 -1.02 9.59
CA LEU A 110 -6.96 -1.33 10.78
C LEU A 110 -6.02 -0.19 11.20
N VAL A 111 -5.74 0.81 10.35
CA VAL A 111 -4.85 1.95 10.68
C VAL A 111 -5.21 2.61 12.02
N PRO A 112 -6.47 3.02 12.28
CA PRO A 112 -6.81 3.65 13.57
C PRO A 112 -6.68 2.69 14.76
N VAL A 113 -6.88 1.38 14.54
CA VAL A 113 -6.69 0.36 15.58
C VAL A 113 -5.22 0.25 15.95
N MET A 114 -4.34 0.17 14.95
CA MET A 114 -2.89 0.13 15.16
C MET A 114 -2.38 1.43 15.81
N ALA A 115 -2.91 2.59 15.42
CA ALA A 115 -2.59 3.86 16.06
C ALA A 115 -2.99 3.87 17.55
N ARG A 116 -4.12 3.24 17.92
CA ARG A 116 -4.51 3.07 19.31
C ARG A 116 -3.58 2.12 20.08
N LEU A 117 -3.27 0.97 19.49
CA LEU A 117 -2.47 -0.07 20.17
C LEU A 117 -1.03 0.39 20.41
N VAL A 118 -0.41 1.00 19.39
CA VAL A 118 1.02 1.36 19.43
C VAL A 118 1.24 2.77 20.01
N PHE A 119 0.36 3.72 19.71
CA PHE A 119 0.53 5.13 20.07
C PHE A 119 -0.52 5.67 21.04
N LYS A 120 -1.44 4.81 21.51
CA LYS A 120 -2.52 5.16 22.45
C LYS A 120 -3.45 6.27 21.92
N GLU A 121 -3.53 6.44 20.60
CA GLU A 121 -4.44 7.40 19.97
C GLU A 121 -5.90 6.91 20.10
N LYS A 122 -6.86 7.84 20.13
CA LYS A 122 -8.29 7.49 20.17
C LYS A 122 -8.81 7.31 18.76
N PRO A 123 -9.27 6.09 18.35
CA PRO A 123 -9.87 5.90 17.04
C PRO A 123 -11.16 6.70 16.87
N PRO A 124 -11.48 7.17 15.67
CA PRO A 124 -12.77 7.77 15.40
C PRO A 124 -13.90 6.73 15.54
N ALA A 125 -15.09 7.19 15.92
CA ALA A 125 -16.26 6.30 16.11
C ALA A 125 -16.60 5.48 14.85
N SER A 126 -16.36 6.03 13.65
CA SER A 126 -16.55 5.31 12.38
C SER A 126 -15.73 4.03 12.27
N THR A 127 -14.56 3.95 12.90
CA THR A 127 -13.73 2.73 12.93
C THR A 127 -14.44 1.57 13.62
N TRP A 128 -15.12 1.84 14.75
CA TRP A 128 -15.84 0.81 15.50
C TRP A 128 -17.06 0.25 14.75
N VAL A 129 -17.64 1.03 13.84
CA VAL A 129 -18.71 0.57 12.93
C VAL A 129 -18.11 -0.17 11.74
N ALA A 130 -16.98 0.30 11.21
CA ALA A 130 -16.33 -0.31 10.06
C ALA A 130 -15.75 -1.70 10.35
N LEU A 131 -15.20 -1.93 11.56
CA LEU A 131 -14.58 -3.21 11.93
C LEU A 131 -15.52 -4.42 11.81
N PRO A 132 -16.73 -4.44 12.40
CA PRO A 132 -17.62 -5.60 12.25
C PRO A 132 -18.08 -5.80 10.80
N VAL A 133 -18.25 -4.73 10.03
CA VAL A 133 -18.59 -4.83 8.60
C VAL A 133 -17.43 -5.46 7.82
N ALA A 134 -16.18 -5.05 8.12
CA ALA A 134 -14.98 -5.64 7.52
C ALA A 134 -14.83 -7.12 7.90
N ALA A 135 -15.07 -7.47 9.16
CA ALA A 135 -15.03 -8.87 9.64
C ALA A 135 -16.08 -9.75 8.96
N ALA A 136 -17.31 -9.25 8.77
CA ALA A 136 -18.34 -9.95 8.03
C ALA A 136 -17.96 -10.15 6.56
N GLY A 137 -17.37 -9.14 5.91
CA GLY A 137 -16.86 -9.25 4.54
C GLY A 137 -15.74 -10.29 4.40
N LEU A 138 -14.80 -10.29 5.35
CA LEU A 138 -13.74 -11.30 5.42
C LEU A 138 -14.31 -12.72 5.60
N ALA A 139 -15.29 -12.88 6.50
CA ALA A 139 -15.95 -14.17 6.71
C ALA A 139 -16.62 -14.69 5.43
N LEU A 140 -17.32 -13.84 4.67
CA LEU A 140 -17.94 -14.23 3.40
C LEU A 140 -16.91 -14.63 2.33
N LEU A 141 -15.75 -13.96 2.28
CA LEU A 141 -14.67 -14.34 1.36
C LEU A 141 -14.05 -15.71 1.74
N SER A 142 -13.91 -15.97 3.04
CA SER A 142 -13.28 -17.20 3.54
C SER A 142 -14.20 -18.44 3.47
N LEU A 143 -15.49 -18.27 3.17
CA LEU A 143 -16.49 -19.37 3.09
C LEU A 143 -16.45 -20.17 1.76
N ARG A 144 -15.50 -19.89 0.87
CA ARG A 144 -15.34 -20.64 -0.36
C ARG A 144 -14.87 -22.08 -0.07
N GLY A 145 -15.75 -23.05 -0.28
CA GLY A 145 -15.43 -24.48 -0.09
C GLY A 145 -15.45 -25.01 1.35
N GLY A 146 -16.02 -24.25 2.30
CA GLY A 146 -16.09 -24.59 3.72
C GLY A 146 -15.34 -23.60 4.61
N LEU A 147 -15.23 -23.89 5.91
CA LEU A 147 -14.54 -23.06 6.91
C LEU A 147 -12.98 -23.15 6.84
N HIS A 148 -12.42 -23.43 5.67
CA HIS A 148 -10.97 -23.53 5.50
C HIS A 148 -10.44 -22.30 4.80
N ALA A 149 -9.67 -21.48 5.52
CA ALA A 149 -8.96 -20.35 4.94
C ALA A 149 -7.82 -20.87 4.03
N GLU A 150 -7.77 -20.36 2.80
CA GLU A 150 -6.64 -20.64 1.90
C GLU A 150 -5.35 -20.01 2.46
N PRO A 151 -4.17 -20.64 2.30
CA PRO A 151 -2.91 -20.07 2.78
C PRO A 151 -2.66 -18.66 2.27
N GLY A 152 -3.02 -18.37 1.00
CA GLY A 152 -2.91 -17.03 0.41
C GLY A 152 -3.71 -15.96 1.15
N GLN A 153 -4.92 -16.29 1.59
CA GLN A 153 -5.78 -15.39 2.37
C GLN A 153 -5.13 -15.01 3.71
N LEU A 154 -4.54 -15.99 4.41
CA LEU A 154 -3.86 -15.75 5.68
C LEU A 154 -2.67 -14.81 5.51
N PHE A 155 -1.89 -14.99 4.44
CA PHE A 155 -0.80 -14.10 4.09
C PHE A 155 -1.28 -12.68 3.79
N PHE A 156 -2.36 -12.49 3.05
CA PHE A 156 -2.93 -11.17 2.77
C PHE A 156 -3.46 -10.47 4.03
N VAL A 157 -4.13 -11.21 4.93
CA VAL A 157 -4.60 -10.66 6.20
C VAL A 157 -3.42 -10.26 7.10
N ALA A 158 -2.38 -11.09 7.19
CA ALA A 158 -1.15 -10.74 7.91
C ALA A 158 -0.49 -9.50 7.31
N ALA A 159 -0.39 -9.42 5.97
CA ALA A 159 0.09 -8.24 5.27
C ALA A 159 -0.75 -7.00 5.61
N ALA A 160 -2.09 -7.11 5.63
CA ALA A 160 -2.99 -6.02 5.98
C ALA A 160 -2.75 -5.47 7.40
N CYS A 161 -2.55 -6.35 8.37
CA CYS A 161 -2.22 -5.96 9.75
C CYS A 161 -0.89 -5.18 9.83
N ILE A 162 0.15 -5.68 9.14
CA ILE A 162 1.47 -5.04 9.13
C ILE A 162 1.43 -3.74 8.32
N LEU A 163 0.68 -3.69 7.20
CA LEU A 163 0.45 -2.47 6.42
C LEU A 163 -0.23 -1.37 7.24
N ALA A 164 -1.15 -1.71 8.14
CA ALA A 164 -1.77 -0.74 9.04
C ALA A 164 -0.73 -0.04 9.93
N LEU A 165 0.24 -0.80 10.43
CA LEU A 165 1.38 -0.25 11.18
C LEU A 165 2.28 0.60 10.27
N TYR A 166 2.60 0.10 9.08
CA TYR A 166 3.38 0.85 8.08
C TYR A 166 2.74 2.20 7.77
N PHE A 167 1.44 2.25 7.44
CA PHE A 167 0.76 3.50 7.13
C PHE A 167 0.83 4.51 8.29
N THR A 168 0.68 4.02 9.52
CA THR A 168 0.80 4.86 10.72
C THR A 168 2.21 5.43 10.87
N LEU A 169 3.24 4.59 10.75
CA LEU A 169 4.65 5.01 10.86
C LEU A 169 5.06 5.93 9.72
N ASN A 170 4.64 5.63 8.49
CA ASN A 170 4.94 6.43 7.30
C ASN A 170 4.35 7.84 7.42
N THR A 171 3.09 7.94 7.84
CA THR A 171 2.44 9.24 8.09
C THR A 171 3.17 10.05 9.16
N ARG A 172 3.63 9.41 10.23
CA ARG A 172 4.41 10.07 11.30
C ARG A 172 5.80 10.51 10.82
N ALA A 173 6.45 9.74 9.96
CA ALA A 173 7.75 10.11 9.38
C ALA A 173 7.64 11.29 8.39
N ALA A 174 6.53 11.33 7.63
CA ALA A 174 6.27 12.38 6.64
C ALA A 174 5.82 13.72 7.25
N ASN A 175 5.42 13.75 8.53
CA ASN A 175 4.92 14.95 9.20
C ASN A 175 5.89 15.41 10.29
N SER A 176 5.92 16.73 10.54
CA SER A 176 6.60 17.29 11.71
C SER A 176 5.87 16.90 12.98
N ALA A 177 6.59 16.62 14.05
CA ALA A 177 6.02 16.33 15.35
C ALA A 177 6.72 17.15 16.43
N THR A 178 5.93 17.76 17.30
CA THR A 178 6.44 18.37 18.53
C THR A 178 6.48 17.30 19.61
N ILE A 179 7.67 17.00 20.12
CA ILE A 179 7.88 16.03 21.18
C ILE A 179 8.24 16.79 22.46
N THR A 180 7.42 16.61 23.50
CA THR A 180 7.75 17.12 24.84
C THR A 180 8.47 16.00 25.58
N GLY A 181 9.77 16.18 25.84
CA GLY A 181 10.57 15.25 26.63
C GLY A 181 10.14 15.22 28.09
N ALA A 182 10.60 14.19 28.83
CA ALA A 182 10.29 13.98 30.25
C ALA A 182 10.72 15.17 31.15
N ALA A 183 11.67 15.98 30.70
CA ALA A 183 12.15 17.18 31.39
C ALA A 183 11.46 18.48 30.91
N GLY A 184 10.32 18.40 30.22
CA GLY A 184 9.59 19.57 29.68
C GLY A 184 10.26 20.23 28.48
N GLN A 185 11.33 19.67 27.92
CA GLN A 185 11.97 20.16 26.69
C GLN A 185 11.08 19.89 25.50
N VAL A 186 10.74 20.96 24.77
CA VAL A 186 9.96 20.87 23.53
C VAL A 186 10.95 20.76 22.36
N THR A 187 11.02 19.59 21.76
CA THR A 187 11.84 19.35 20.56
C THR A 187 10.92 19.19 19.35
N THR A 188 11.10 20.02 18.34
CA THR A 188 10.40 19.85 17.06
C THR A 188 11.18 18.87 16.20
N ARG A 189 10.54 17.78 15.84
CA ARG A 189 11.10 16.78 14.94
C ARG A 189 10.72 17.10 13.51
N ASP A 190 11.69 17.36 12.66
CA ASP A 190 11.45 17.71 11.26
C ASP A 190 10.85 16.55 10.47
N ARG A 191 9.96 16.92 9.53
CA ARG A 191 9.41 15.95 8.55
C ARG A 191 10.52 15.39 7.67
N VAL A 192 10.34 14.16 7.22
CA VAL A 192 11.15 13.61 6.14
C VAL A 192 10.50 14.00 4.80
N PRO A 193 11.25 14.57 3.83
CA PRO A 193 10.72 14.86 2.50
C PRO A 193 10.17 13.59 1.85
N ALA A 194 8.94 13.66 1.30
CA ALA A 194 8.21 12.48 0.85
C ALA A 194 8.98 11.63 -0.17
N LEU A 195 9.63 12.27 -1.16
CA LEU A 195 10.41 11.55 -2.17
C LEU A 195 11.62 10.82 -1.56
N ALA A 196 12.35 11.46 -0.64
CA ALA A 196 13.48 10.86 0.04
C ALA A 196 13.03 9.73 0.99
N LEU A 197 11.93 9.94 1.76
CA LEU A 197 11.32 8.92 2.59
C LEU A 197 10.98 7.67 1.75
N THR A 198 10.25 7.87 0.65
CA THR A 198 9.86 6.77 -0.24
C THR A 198 11.09 6.03 -0.79
N THR A 199 12.10 6.75 -1.25
CA THR A 199 13.32 6.15 -1.80
C THR A 199 14.04 5.26 -0.77
N VAL A 200 14.26 5.76 0.46
CA VAL A 200 14.88 4.97 1.53
C VAL A 200 14.02 3.76 1.90
N VAL A 201 12.69 3.94 1.96
CA VAL A 201 11.74 2.85 2.20
C VAL A 201 11.88 1.77 1.13
N LEU A 202 11.90 2.11 -0.16
CA LEU A 202 12.02 1.13 -1.25
C LEU A 202 13.33 0.35 -1.19
N PHE A 203 14.48 1.01 -0.93
CA PHE A 203 15.74 0.31 -0.73
C PHE A 203 15.72 -0.62 0.47
N THR A 204 15.09 -0.20 1.57
CA THR A 204 14.96 -1.05 2.75
C THR A 204 14.06 -2.26 2.49
N VAL A 205 12.96 -2.08 1.75
CA VAL A 205 12.10 -3.20 1.31
C VAL A 205 12.90 -4.18 0.45
N SER A 206 13.67 -3.67 -0.52
CA SER A 206 14.55 -4.50 -1.34
C SER A 206 15.54 -5.31 -0.49
N LEU A 207 16.13 -4.68 0.52
CA LEU A 207 17.05 -5.36 1.44
C LEU A 207 16.35 -6.45 2.25
N VAL A 208 15.17 -6.16 2.82
CA VAL A 208 14.38 -7.13 3.61
C VAL A 208 13.97 -8.32 2.75
N THR A 209 13.36 -8.05 1.59
CA THR A 209 12.89 -9.12 0.69
C THR A 209 14.07 -9.87 0.06
N GLY A 210 15.16 -9.19 -0.27
CA GLY A 210 16.40 -9.81 -0.78
C GLY A 210 17.07 -10.72 0.25
N THR A 211 17.14 -10.29 1.51
CA THR A 211 17.65 -11.15 2.60
C THR A 211 16.73 -12.35 2.82
N GLY A 212 15.42 -12.14 2.82
CA GLY A 212 14.45 -13.25 2.89
C GLY A 212 14.59 -14.22 1.73
N SER A 213 14.77 -13.70 0.53
CA SER A 213 15.01 -14.51 -0.69
C SER A 213 16.28 -15.34 -0.60
N LEU A 214 17.40 -14.75 -0.15
CA LEU A 214 18.67 -15.46 0.03
C LEU A 214 18.58 -16.64 1.01
N ILE A 215 17.68 -16.54 2.00
CA ILE A 215 17.53 -17.57 3.04
C ILE A 215 16.52 -18.65 2.63
N LEU A 216 15.46 -18.26 1.90
CA LEU A 216 14.28 -19.10 1.70
C LEU A 216 14.12 -19.61 0.26
N GLU A 217 14.81 -19.01 -0.72
CA GLU A 217 14.63 -19.29 -2.15
C GLU A 217 15.90 -19.80 -2.80
N ASP A 218 15.75 -20.67 -3.81
CA ASP A 218 16.88 -21.23 -4.57
C ASP A 218 17.28 -20.30 -5.73
N TRP A 219 18.26 -19.47 -5.52
CA TRP A 219 18.78 -18.52 -6.51
C TRP A 219 19.46 -19.18 -7.72
N PRO A 220 20.33 -20.23 -7.57
CA PRO A 220 20.90 -20.92 -8.70
C PRO A 220 19.88 -21.40 -9.70
N ALA A 221 18.79 -22.01 -9.22
CA ALA A 221 17.67 -22.44 -10.07
C ALA A 221 16.97 -21.25 -10.73
N ALA A 222 16.73 -20.18 -9.99
CA ALA A 222 16.08 -18.98 -10.50
C ALA A 222 16.88 -18.28 -11.61
N PHE A 223 18.20 -18.16 -11.44
CA PHE A 223 19.07 -17.55 -12.45
C PHE A 223 19.29 -18.45 -13.67
N GLY A 224 19.31 -19.78 -13.48
CA GLY A 224 19.41 -20.74 -14.57
C GLY A 224 18.17 -20.73 -15.48
N ALA A 225 17.01 -20.37 -14.94
CA ALA A 225 15.73 -20.28 -15.66
C ALA A 225 15.37 -18.84 -16.10
N PHE A 226 16.26 -17.87 -15.96
CA PHE A 226 15.96 -16.46 -16.23
C PHE A 226 15.66 -16.24 -17.71
N THR A 227 14.51 -15.60 -18.00
CA THR A 227 14.05 -15.33 -19.35
C THR A 227 13.82 -13.82 -19.58
N PRO A 228 13.86 -13.34 -20.84
CA PRO A 228 13.50 -11.96 -21.18
C PRO A 228 12.10 -11.58 -20.71
N VAL A 229 11.15 -12.52 -20.66
CA VAL A 229 9.78 -12.31 -20.16
C VAL A 229 9.79 -11.99 -18.67
N MET A 230 10.56 -12.72 -17.87
CA MET A 230 10.74 -12.43 -16.44
C MET A 230 11.32 -11.02 -16.23
N ALA A 231 12.37 -10.67 -17.01
CA ALA A 231 12.94 -9.32 -16.97
C ALA A 231 11.88 -8.26 -17.34
N GLY A 232 11.07 -8.51 -18.33
CA GLY A 232 9.97 -7.64 -18.75
C GLY A 232 9.00 -7.35 -17.61
N TRP A 233 8.53 -8.39 -16.89
CA TRP A 233 7.62 -8.23 -15.76
C TRP A 233 8.28 -7.49 -14.57
N VAL A 234 9.55 -7.76 -14.28
CA VAL A 234 10.30 -7.03 -13.23
C VAL A 234 10.41 -5.56 -13.60
N ILE A 235 10.82 -5.22 -14.82
CA ILE A 235 10.98 -3.84 -15.28
C ILE A 235 9.62 -3.12 -15.31
N ALA A 236 8.58 -3.72 -15.87
CA ALA A 236 7.24 -3.14 -15.91
C ALA A 236 6.70 -2.88 -14.50
N SER A 237 6.86 -3.84 -13.60
CA SER A 237 6.45 -3.71 -12.21
C SER A 237 7.26 -2.65 -11.45
N ALA A 238 8.56 -2.56 -11.67
CA ALA A 238 9.42 -1.56 -11.04
C ALA A 238 9.15 -0.15 -11.55
N THR A 239 9.00 0.02 -12.87
CA THR A 239 8.82 1.35 -13.50
C THR A 239 7.40 1.84 -13.39
N VAL A 240 6.43 1.12 -13.94
CA VAL A 240 5.02 1.51 -13.99
C VAL A 240 4.33 1.25 -12.64
N GLY A 241 4.44 0.01 -12.15
CA GLY A 241 3.74 -0.43 -10.95
C GLY A 241 4.27 0.17 -9.65
N THR A 242 5.51 0.66 -9.64
CA THR A 242 6.13 1.17 -8.40
C THR A 242 6.64 2.60 -8.56
N ALA A 243 7.67 2.84 -9.38
CA ALA A 243 8.29 4.17 -9.46
C ALA A 243 7.33 5.24 -9.99
N ALA A 244 6.65 5.01 -11.12
CA ALA A 244 5.69 5.95 -11.68
C ALA A 244 4.50 6.15 -10.73
N ARG A 245 3.94 5.07 -10.17
CA ARG A 245 2.86 5.13 -9.17
C ARG A 245 3.23 6.04 -8.01
N PHE A 246 4.37 5.81 -7.36
CA PHE A 246 4.79 6.61 -6.21
C PHE A 246 5.14 8.04 -6.59
N PHE A 247 5.72 8.27 -7.78
CA PHE A 247 5.98 9.62 -8.28
C PHE A 247 4.68 10.40 -8.47
N VAL A 248 3.71 9.82 -9.19
CA VAL A 248 2.40 10.44 -9.43
C VAL A 248 1.64 10.66 -8.12
N GLN A 249 1.69 9.69 -7.20
CA GLN A 249 1.07 9.81 -5.88
C GLN A 249 1.67 10.96 -5.08
N THR A 250 3.00 11.05 -5.00
CA THR A 250 3.69 12.14 -4.28
C THR A 250 3.38 13.49 -4.89
N TYR A 251 3.35 13.59 -6.23
CA TYR A 251 2.98 14.80 -6.95
C TYR A 251 1.52 15.19 -6.68
N ALA A 252 0.58 14.25 -6.79
CA ALA A 252 -0.83 14.50 -6.50
C ALA A 252 -1.05 14.97 -5.05
N GLN A 253 -0.36 14.36 -4.09
CA GLN A 253 -0.41 14.76 -2.68
C GLN A 253 0.15 16.17 -2.45
N SER A 254 1.16 16.59 -3.22
CA SER A 254 1.70 17.95 -3.14
C SER A 254 0.74 19.04 -3.65
N LEU A 255 -0.20 18.67 -4.54
CA LEU A 255 -1.23 19.57 -5.07
C LEU A 255 -2.46 19.66 -4.16
N SER A 256 -2.65 18.71 -3.25
CA SER A 256 -3.84 18.57 -2.43
C SER A 256 -3.56 19.05 -1.00
N VAL A 257 -4.26 20.08 -0.56
CA VAL A 257 -4.19 20.60 0.82
C VAL A 257 -5.05 19.76 1.78
N HIS A 258 -5.89 18.85 1.27
CA HIS A 258 -6.92 18.15 2.05
C HIS A 258 -6.91 16.64 1.86
N SER A 259 -7.43 15.92 2.84
CA SER A 259 -7.52 14.46 2.95
C SER A 259 -8.43 13.75 1.93
N HIS A 260 -8.81 14.38 0.82
CA HIS A 260 -9.65 13.81 -0.23
C HIS A 260 -9.01 12.58 -0.89
N GLY A 261 -7.70 12.64 -1.12
CA GLY A 261 -6.98 11.58 -1.82
C GLY A 261 -7.06 10.20 -1.19
N VAL A 262 -7.29 10.13 0.13
CA VAL A 262 -7.38 8.83 0.82
C VAL A 262 -8.69 8.09 0.49
N VAL A 263 -9.76 8.83 0.15
CA VAL A 263 -11.04 8.23 -0.25
C VAL A 263 -10.91 7.60 -1.64
N ILE A 264 -10.18 8.26 -2.54
CA ILE A 264 -9.96 7.77 -3.91
C ILE A 264 -9.18 6.46 -3.90
N MET A 265 -8.23 6.29 -2.97
CA MET A 265 -7.45 5.05 -2.85
C MET A 265 -8.29 3.81 -2.54
N VAL A 266 -9.54 3.97 -2.07
CA VAL A 266 -10.51 2.88 -1.89
C VAL A 266 -10.89 2.22 -3.22
N LEU A 267 -10.67 2.89 -4.35
CA LEU A 267 -10.93 2.34 -5.69
C LEU A 267 -9.90 1.28 -6.12
N GLU A 268 -8.72 1.22 -5.50
CA GLU A 268 -7.65 0.29 -5.88
C GLU A 268 -8.13 -1.18 -5.95
N PRO A 269 -8.74 -1.78 -4.91
CA PRO A 269 -9.18 -3.17 -4.98
C PRO A 269 -10.28 -3.41 -6.02
N MET A 270 -11.08 -2.39 -6.36
CA MET A 270 -12.08 -2.51 -7.42
C MET A 270 -11.42 -2.64 -8.80
N TRP A 271 -10.43 -1.78 -9.09
CA TRP A 271 -9.64 -1.88 -10.33
C TRP A 271 -8.89 -3.20 -10.41
N THR A 272 -8.29 -3.63 -9.30
CA THR A 272 -7.56 -4.90 -9.25
C THR A 272 -8.48 -6.08 -9.56
N ALA A 273 -9.68 -6.15 -8.98
CA ALA A 273 -10.65 -7.19 -9.25
C ALA A 273 -11.13 -7.17 -10.71
N LEU A 274 -11.39 -5.98 -11.25
CA LEU A 274 -11.76 -5.82 -12.66
C LEU A 274 -10.65 -6.31 -13.60
N PHE A 275 -9.41 -5.91 -13.36
CA PHE A 275 -8.26 -6.33 -14.18
C PHE A 275 -7.98 -7.83 -14.01
N ALA A 276 -8.13 -8.40 -12.82
CA ALA A 276 -7.99 -9.83 -12.59
C ALA A 276 -9.05 -10.64 -13.34
N ALA A 277 -10.30 -10.16 -13.37
CA ALA A 277 -11.35 -10.78 -14.16
C ALA A 277 -11.05 -10.72 -15.68
N LEU A 278 -10.56 -9.58 -16.18
CA LEU A 278 -10.26 -9.39 -17.60
C LEU A 278 -9.00 -10.13 -18.05
N TRP A 279 -7.96 -10.20 -17.20
CA TRP A 279 -6.66 -10.74 -17.56
C TRP A 279 -6.54 -12.25 -17.28
N PHE A 280 -6.97 -12.66 -16.09
CA PHE A 280 -6.89 -14.06 -15.65
C PHE A 280 -8.19 -14.83 -15.83
N GLY A 281 -9.29 -14.19 -16.27
CA GLY A 281 -10.60 -14.82 -16.33
C GLY A 281 -11.15 -15.15 -14.94
N GLU A 282 -10.71 -14.46 -13.89
CA GLU A 282 -11.19 -14.71 -12.54
C GLU A 282 -12.69 -14.49 -12.43
N THR A 283 -13.39 -15.48 -11.87
CA THR A 283 -14.82 -15.39 -11.56
C THR A 283 -15.04 -15.45 -10.06
N MET A 284 -15.91 -14.61 -9.56
CA MET A 284 -16.30 -14.59 -8.16
C MET A 284 -17.73 -15.14 -8.01
N THR A 285 -17.93 -15.97 -7.00
CA THR A 285 -19.30 -16.37 -6.59
C THR A 285 -20.06 -15.16 -6.03
N ALA A 286 -21.40 -15.21 -6.03
CA ALA A 286 -22.21 -14.15 -5.45
C ALA A 286 -21.87 -13.88 -3.98
N VAL A 287 -21.49 -14.90 -3.22
CA VAL A 287 -21.06 -14.76 -1.80
C VAL A 287 -19.76 -13.99 -1.70
N GLN A 288 -18.76 -14.28 -2.57
CA GLN A 288 -17.50 -13.55 -2.61
C GLN A 288 -17.68 -12.09 -3.03
N VAL A 289 -18.52 -11.82 -4.04
CA VAL A 289 -18.89 -10.45 -4.43
C VAL A 289 -19.54 -9.71 -3.26
N GLY A 290 -20.42 -10.37 -2.50
CA GLY A 290 -21.00 -9.82 -1.28
C GLY A 290 -19.92 -9.52 -0.22
N GLY A 291 -18.93 -10.39 -0.03
CA GLY A 291 -17.79 -10.18 0.86
C GLY A 291 -16.94 -8.98 0.45
N CYS A 292 -16.59 -8.88 -0.84
CA CYS A 292 -15.87 -7.74 -1.41
C CYS A 292 -16.64 -6.43 -1.20
N PHE A 293 -17.96 -6.45 -1.44
CA PHE A 293 -18.82 -5.30 -1.22
C PHE A 293 -18.85 -4.85 0.24
N LEU A 294 -18.91 -5.78 1.20
CA LEU A 294 -18.84 -5.44 2.63
C LEU A 294 -17.49 -4.85 3.01
N ILE A 295 -16.37 -5.39 2.50
CA ILE A 295 -15.05 -4.81 2.75
C ILE A 295 -14.99 -3.39 2.18
N PHE A 296 -15.45 -3.19 0.95
CA PHE A 296 -15.54 -1.86 0.33
C PHE A 296 -16.40 -0.90 1.17
N LEU A 297 -17.58 -1.35 1.60
CA LEU A 297 -18.45 -0.56 2.47
C LEU A 297 -17.76 -0.19 3.79
N SER A 298 -17.00 -1.10 4.38
CA SER A 298 -16.24 -0.84 5.60
C SER A 298 -15.18 0.26 5.40
N LEU A 299 -14.51 0.28 4.24
CA LEU A 299 -13.56 1.34 3.88
C LEU A 299 -14.24 2.71 3.78
N VAL A 300 -15.41 2.76 3.13
CA VAL A 300 -16.22 3.99 3.00
C VAL A 300 -16.69 4.48 4.38
N VAL A 301 -17.21 3.58 5.22
CA VAL A 301 -17.65 3.89 6.59
C VAL A 301 -16.48 4.38 7.45
N ASN A 302 -15.34 3.71 7.40
CA ASN A 302 -14.15 4.12 8.13
C ASN A 302 -13.67 5.54 7.76
N ARG A 303 -13.89 5.94 6.51
CA ARG A 303 -13.54 7.25 5.97
C ARG A 303 -14.74 8.22 5.86
N TRP A 304 -15.85 7.92 6.52
CA TRP A 304 -17.12 8.65 6.38
C TRP A 304 -16.98 10.16 6.52
N ALA A 305 -16.20 10.64 7.48
CA ALA A 305 -15.96 12.07 7.67
C ALA A 305 -15.29 12.73 6.45
N SER A 306 -14.43 12.01 5.74
CA SER A 306 -13.79 12.47 4.51
C SER A 306 -14.74 12.37 3.31
N VAL A 307 -15.47 11.27 3.19
CA VAL A 307 -16.49 11.06 2.15
C VAL A 307 -17.56 12.17 2.22
N ARG A 308 -18.09 12.45 3.42
CA ARG A 308 -19.10 13.50 3.63
C ARG A 308 -18.59 14.88 3.25
N ARG A 309 -17.32 15.19 3.47
CA ARG A 309 -16.71 16.47 3.02
C ARG A 309 -16.67 16.58 1.51
N VAL A 310 -16.25 15.51 0.82
CA VAL A 310 -16.22 15.45 -0.65
C VAL A 310 -17.63 15.65 -1.22
N LEU A 311 -18.60 14.87 -0.74
CA LEU A 311 -20.01 14.98 -1.20
C LEU A 311 -20.58 16.39 -1.00
N LYS A 312 -20.29 17.05 0.12
CA LYS A 312 -20.74 18.43 0.34
C LYS A 312 -20.16 19.41 -0.66
N GLN A 313 -18.89 19.22 -1.08
CA GLN A 313 -18.24 20.12 -2.06
C GLN A 313 -18.74 19.90 -3.49
N TRP A 314 -19.27 18.72 -3.82
CA TRP A 314 -19.86 18.44 -5.13
C TRP A 314 -21.32 18.92 -5.24
N LEU A 315 -21.97 19.12 -4.11
CA LEU A 315 -23.37 19.56 -4.04
C LEU A 315 -23.53 21.08 -3.83
N THR A 316 -22.42 21.78 -3.60
CA THR A 316 -22.34 23.25 -3.52
C THR A 316 -21.55 23.84 -4.68
#